data_a4da5825e9e2f3ee01767847338f28d7
#
_entry.id   a4da5825e9e2f3ee01767847338f28d7
#
_cell.length_a   1.000
_cell.length_b   1.000
_cell.length_c   1.000
_cell.angle_alpha   90.00
_cell.angle_beta   90.00
_cell.angle_gamma   90.00
#
_symmetry.space_group_name_H-M   'P 1'
#
loop_
_entity.id
_entity.type
_entity.pdbx_description
1 polymer ?
#
loop_
_entity_poly.entity_id
_entity_poly.type
_entity_poly.pdbx_seq_one_letter_code
_entity_poly.pdbx_strand_id
1 'polypeptide(L)'
;SNGRYNFKNTTPEAIAAQVLADIQVPYNHLEPTGINIKSMICDSKAFYDIIMGAYTQAYRITGNRYLPMIWQRAFGVWPAVYTVGNFTLSDELNVAAASISETMDGIKNTVKIYDDKGNQVGEIKDDTSLQKFGTFQDVYTVEKGVDPTTAAKNMLKVNPTQNISLSAIGDRNCLNGYSVAVKDAATGLYGKYWIKTDKHTWQGGTYQMELELSFEQLMDEKDIETEEDGDKK
;
A
#
# COMPACT_ATOMS: atom_id res chain seq x y z
N SER A 1 10.81 8.59 16.07
CA SER A 1 10.53 8.38 17.50
C SER A 1 9.57 7.22 17.66
N ASN A 2 9.73 6.42 18.72
CA ASN A 2 8.97 5.21 18.98
C ASN A 2 8.14 5.38 20.26
N GLY A 3 6.98 4.70 20.30
CA GLY A 3 6.08 4.68 21.44
C GLY A 3 5.77 3.27 21.93
N ARG A 4 5.24 3.20 23.16
CA ARG A 4 4.72 1.98 23.75
C ARG A 4 3.28 2.23 24.17
N TYR A 5 2.35 1.45 23.61
CA TYR A 5 0.91 1.61 23.82
C TYR A 5 0.22 0.26 23.98
N ASN A 6 -0.88 0.30 24.71
CA ASN A 6 -1.82 -0.81 24.83
C ASN A 6 -3.24 -0.23 24.68
N PHE A 7 -3.80 -0.35 23.50
CA PHE A 7 -5.14 0.13 23.19
C PHE A 7 -6.16 -1.00 23.37
N LYS A 8 -7.32 -0.65 23.91
CA LYS A 8 -8.43 -1.60 24.12
C LYS A 8 -9.76 -0.95 23.76
N ASN A 9 -10.59 -1.68 22.99
CA ASN A 9 -11.94 -1.27 22.61
C ASN A 9 -12.00 0.17 22.09
N THR A 10 -11.18 0.48 21.09
CA THR A 10 -11.06 1.83 20.52
C THR A 10 -11.03 1.79 19.01
N THR A 11 -11.17 2.95 18.36
CA THR A 11 -11.19 3.05 16.89
C THR A 11 -9.85 3.52 16.35
N PRO A 12 -9.51 3.24 15.07
CA PRO A 12 -8.29 3.71 14.43
C PRO A 12 -8.08 5.22 14.52
N GLU A 13 -9.13 6.00 14.30
CA GLU A 13 -9.07 7.47 14.41
C GLU A 13 -8.82 7.94 15.85
N ALA A 14 -9.35 7.25 16.85
CA ALA A 14 -9.09 7.56 18.25
C ALA A 14 -7.65 7.20 18.66
N ILE A 15 -7.11 6.07 18.16
CA ILE A 15 -5.70 5.70 18.34
C ILE A 15 -4.80 6.77 17.72
N ALA A 16 -5.08 7.18 16.48
CA ALA A 16 -4.32 8.21 15.79
C ALA A 16 -4.35 9.54 16.55
N ALA A 17 -5.52 9.98 17.02
CA ALA A 17 -5.67 11.21 17.79
C ALA A 17 -4.86 11.19 19.09
N GLN A 18 -4.88 10.07 19.83
CA GLN A 18 -4.11 9.91 21.05
C GLN A 18 -2.60 9.97 20.77
N VAL A 19 -2.11 9.20 19.80
CA VAL A 19 -0.69 9.17 19.44
C VAL A 19 -0.20 10.56 19.01
N LEU A 20 -0.97 11.26 18.17
CA LEU A 20 -0.62 12.60 17.69
C LEU A 20 -0.62 13.64 18.82
N ALA A 21 -1.55 13.53 19.78
CA ALA A 21 -1.59 14.38 20.96
C ALA A 21 -0.36 14.18 21.86
N ASP A 22 0.03 12.92 22.09
CA ASP A 22 1.19 12.58 22.94
C ASP A 22 2.52 13.12 22.38
N ILE A 23 2.63 13.20 21.05
CA ILE A 23 3.82 13.75 20.37
C ILE A 23 3.66 15.22 19.94
N GLN A 24 2.57 15.85 20.33
CA GLN A 24 2.26 17.26 20.05
C GLN A 24 2.28 17.60 18.54
N VAL A 25 1.85 16.66 17.70
CA VAL A 25 1.69 16.89 16.26
C VAL A 25 0.24 17.32 15.98
N PRO A 26 0.03 18.51 15.39
CA PRO A 26 -1.30 18.96 15.02
C PRO A 26 -1.86 18.06 13.90
N TYR A 27 -3.15 17.79 13.97
CA TYR A 27 -3.88 17.09 12.92
C TYR A 27 -5.14 17.87 12.52
N ASN A 28 -5.56 17.68 11.26
CA ASN A 28 -6.72 18.38 10.70
C ASN A 28 -7.84 17.43 10.25
N HIS A 29 -7.51 16.16 9.97
CA HIS A 29 -8.49 15.15 9.60
C HIS A 29 -8.02 13.76 10.01
N LEU A 30 -8.91 12.98 10.58
CA LEU A 30 -8.70 11.55 10.85
C LEU A 30 -9.98 10.84 10.41
N GLU A 31 -9.90 10.11 9.31
CA GLU A 31 -11.05 9.45 8.70
C GLU A 31 -11.71 8.47 9.67
N PRO A 32 -13.00 8.62 9.98
CA PRO A 32 -13.71 7.67 10.82
C PRO A 32 -13.91 6.36 10.08
N THR A 33 -13.47 5.27 10.69
CA THR A 33 -13.51 3.94 10.07
C THR A 33 -14.79 3.16 10.41
N GLY A 34 -15.43 3.47 11.52
CA GLY A 34 -16.54 2.69 12.09
C GLY A 34 -16.10 1.33 12.65
N ILE A 35 -14.80 1.06 12.71
CA ILE A 35 -14.25 -0.21 13.20
C ILE A 35 -13.76 -0.05 14.64
N ASN A 36 -14.16 -1.00 15.50
CA ASN A 36 -13.65 -1.09 16.85
C ASN A 36 -12.54 -2.12 16.94
N ILE A 37 -11.34 -1.68 17.31
CA ILE A 37 -10.17 -2.53 17.58
C ILE A 37 -10.28 -3.02 19.04
N LYS A 38 -10.46 -4.32 19.23
CA LYS A 38 -10.59 -4.93 20.56
C LYS A 38 -9.32 -4.75 21.39
N SER A 39 -8.17 -5.03 20.81
CA SER A 39 -6.86 -4.87 21.43
C SER A 39 -5.78 -4.64 20.38
N MET A 40 -4.82 -3.75 20.69
CA MET A 40 -3.66 -3.48 19.87
C MET A 40 -2.48 -3.13 20.78
N ILE A 41 -1.45 -3.99 20.78
CA ILE A 41 -0.27 -3.85 21.61
C ILE A 41 0.89 -3.34 20.76
N CYS A 42 1.44 -2.19 21.12
CA CYS A 42 2.56 -1.58 20.44
C CYS A 42 3.75 -1.49 21.41
N ASP A 43 4.79 -2.28 21.17
CA ASP A 43 6.02 -2.21 21.92
C ASP A 43 7.15 -1.62 21.05
N SER A 44 7.61 -0.43 21.43
CA SER A 44 8.71 0.27 20.75
C SER A 44 8.51 0.46 19.23
N LYS A 45 7.26 0.67 18.79
CA LYS A 45 6.91 0.92 17.40
C LYS A 45 7.00 2.40 17.06
N ALA A 46 7.33 2.73 15.81
CA ALA A 46 7.26 4.11 15.33
C ALA A 46 5.83 4.64 15.42
N PHE A 47 5.66 5.91 15.81
CA PHE A 47 4.33 6.52 15.95
C PHE A 47 3.51 6.44 14.66
N TYR A 48 4.17 6.64 13.52
CA TYR A 48 3.56 6.48 12.20
C TYR A 48 3.05 5.06 11.98
N ASP A 49 3.85 4.04 12.31
CA ASP A 49 3.47 2.64 12.15
C ASP A 49 2.28 2.28 13.07
N ILE A 50 2.22 2.85 14.27
CA ILE A 50 1.08 2.66 15.18
C ILE A 50 -0.20 3.20 14.56
N ILE A 51 -0.17 4.42 14.02
CA ILE A 51 -1.31 5.04 13.36
C ILE A 51 -1.73 4.21 12.14
N MET A 52 -0.81 3.93 11.24
CA MET A 52 -1.13 3.20 10.01
C MET A 52 -1.48 1.74 10.28
N GLY A 53 -0.94 1.12 11.31
CA GLY A 53 -1.32 -0.23 11.75
C GLY A 53 -2.77 -0.31 12.20
N ALA A 54 -3.26 0.70 12.91
CA ALA A 54 -4.68 0.78 13.27
C ALA A 54 -5.59 0.91 12.04
N TYR A 55 -5.23 1.77 11.08
CA TYR A 55 -5.96 1.90 9.81
C TYR A 55 -5.81 0.66 8.91
N THR A 56 -4.70 -0.06 8.98
CA THR A 56 -4.51 -1.35 8.26
C THR A 56 -5.50 -2.40 8.75
N GLN A 57 -5.77 -2.46 10.05
CA GLN A 57 -6.81 -3.37 10.57
C GLN A 57 -8.20 -3.02 10.04
N ALA A 58 -8.55 -1.72 10.00
CA ALA A 58 -9.82 -1.30 9.40
C ALA A 58 -9.89 -1.65 7.90
N TYR A 59 -8.81 -1.45 7.16
CA TYR A 59 -8.71 -1.84 5.76
C TYR A 59 -8.94 -3.35 5.56
N ARG A 60 -8.32 -4.20 6.36
CA ARG A 60 -8.49 -5.66 6.27
C ARG A 60 -9.92 -6.13 6.48
N ILE A 61 -10.70 -5.38 7.26
CA ILE A 61 -12.12 -5.68 7.53
C ILE A 61 -13.02 -5.10 6.44
N THR A 62 -12.78 -3.86 6.02
CA THR A 62 -13.70 -3.09 5.16
C THR A 62 -13.30 -3.08 3.69
N GLY A 63 -12.03 -3.31 3.36
CA GLY A 63 -11.44 -3.09 2.04
C GLY A 63 -11.18 -1.62 1.70
N ASN A 64 -11.55 -0.68 2.57
CA ASN A 64 -11.33 0.75 2.35
C ASN A 64 -9.88 1.12 2.65
N ARG A 65 -9.22 1.77 1.70
CA ARG A 65 -7.84 2.21 1.84
C ARG A 65 -7.75 3.64 2.35
N TYR A 66 -6.71 3.91 3.11
CA TYR A 66 -6.49 5.19 3.79
C TYR A 66 -5.15 5.78 3.39
N LEU A 67 -5.13 7.10 3.19
CA LEU A 67 -3.97 7.86 2.74
C LEU A 67 -3.53 8.82 3.84
N PRO A 68 -2.36 8.59 4.47
CA PRO A 68 -1.76 9.56 5.37
C PRO A 68 -1.07 10.67 4.58
N MET A 69 -1.27 11.92 4.97
CA MET A 69 -0.53 13.04 4.41
C MET A 69 -0.39 14.20 5.41
N ILE A 70 0.56 15.07 5.14
CA ILE A 70 0.67 16.36 5.82
C ILE A 70 0.06 17.42 4.91
N TRP A 71 -0.99 18.05 5.39
CA TRP A 71 -1.67 19.13 4.68
C TRP A 71 -1.77 20.37 5.57
N GLN A 72 -1.36 21.53 5.04
CA GLN A 72 -1.35 22.79 5.78
C GLN A 72 -0.67 22.71 7.16
N ARG A 73 0.48 22.02 7.22
CA ARG A 73 1.32 21.83 8.42
C ARG A 73 0.66 20.95 9.51
N ALA A 74 -0.41 20.25 9.21
CA ALA A 74 -1.07 19.31 10.09
C ALA A 74 -1.10 17.91 9.47
N PHE A 75 -0.99 16.89 10.29
CA PHE A 75 -1.14 15.51 9.86
C PHE A 75 -2.62 15.18 9.62
N GLY A 76 -2.89 14.26 8.71
CA GLY A 76 -4.22 13.72 8.55
C GLY A 76 -4.19 12.35 7.89
N VAL A 77 -5.31 11.64 8.00
CA VAL A 77 -5.58 10.39 7.30
C VAL A 77 -6.91 10.53 6.60
N TRP A 78 -6.91 10.37 5.28
CA TRP A 78 -8.09 10.51 4.42
C TRP A 78 -8.43 9.18 3.75
N PRO A 79 -9.67 8.99 3.25
CA PRO A 79 -9.97 7.87 2.38
C PRO A 79 -9.17 8.01 1.07
N ALA A 80 -8.55 6.93 0.63
CA ALA A 80 -7.74 6.93 -0.59
C ALA A 80 -8.63 6.80 -1.84
N VAL A 81 -9.56 7.74 -2.05
CA VAL A 81 -10.54 7.71 -3.15
C VAL A 81 -10.41 8.89 -4.12
N TYR A 82 -9.52 9.83 -3.83
CA TYR A 82 -9.43 11.04 -4.61
C TYR A 82 -8.90 10.79 -6.03
N THR A 83 -9.59 11.36 -7.00
CA THR A 83 -9.16 11.38 -8.41
C THR A 83 -8.92 12.82 -8.82
N VAL A 84 -7.80 13.09 -9.49
CA VAL A 84 -7.51 14.40 -10.06
C VAL A 84 -8.57 14.69 -11.13
N GLY A 85 -9.45 15.65 -10.83
CA GLY A 85 -10.60 16.01 -11.69
C GLY A 85 -10.19 16.90 -12.85
N ASN A 86 -10.88 16.75 -13.98
CA ASN A 86 -10.73 17.59 -15.19
C ASN A 86 -9.29 17.66 -15.74
N PHE A 87 -8.48 16.64 -15.47
CA PHE A 87 -7.12 16.58 -15.93
C PHE A 87 -6.81 15.16 -16.43
N THR A 88 -6.23 15.09 -17.62
CA THR A 88 -5.78 13.83 -18.24
C THR A 88 -4.33 14.00 -18.68
N LEU A 89 -3.48 13.06 -18.31
CA LEU A 89 -2.13 12.95 -18.83
C LEU A 89 -2.22 12.37 -20.24
N SER A 90 -1.87 13.16 -21.25
CA SER A 90 -1.97 12.77 -22.66
C SER A 90 -0.69 13.09 -23.42
N ASP A 91 -0.24 12.13 -24.25
CA ASP A 91 0.85 12.29 -25.20
C ASP A 91 0.62 13.44 -26.19
N GLU A 92 -0.64 13.75 -26.50
CA GLU A 92 -1.00 14.85 -27.40
C GLU A 92 -0.92 16.25 -26.74
N LEU A 93 -0.98 16.35 -25.40
CA LEU A 93 -1.21 17.60 -24.70
C LEU A 93 -0.12 18.00 -23.70
N ASN A 94 0.26 17.10 -22.81
CA ASN A 94 1.05 17.47 -21.63
C ASN A 94 2.09 16.45 -21.18
N VAL A 95 2.10 15.24 -21.73
CA VAL A 95 3.11 14.22 -21.46
C VAL A 95 4.33 14.48 -22.33
N ALA A 96 5.50 14.63 -21.70
CA ALA A 96 6.76 14.79 -22.39
C ALA A 96 7.45 13.44 -22.67
N ALA A 97 7.32 12.49 -21.76
CA ALA A 97 7.82 11.13 -21.89
C ALA A 97 7.01 10.18 -21.00
N ALA A 98 6.79 8.98 -21.50
CA ALA A 98 6.22 7.88 -20.74
C ALA A 98 7.03 6.61 -21.00
N SER A 99 7.18 5.76 -19.97
CA SER A 99 7.81 4.45 -20.11
C SER A 99 7.10 3.42 -19.24
N ILE A 100 7.04 2.20 -19.75
CA ILE A 100 6.64 1.03 -19.00
C ILE A 100 7.80 0.06 -19.01
N SER A 101 8.18 -0.42 -17.82
CA SER A 101 9.09 -1.53 -17.69
C SER A 101 8.47 -2.61 -16.84
N GLU A 102 8.79 -3.85 -17.12
CA GLU A 102 8.36 -5.00 -16.35
C GLU A 102 9.59 -5.66 -15.71
N THR A 103 9.50 -5.98 -14.43
CA THR A 103 10.50 -6.81 -13.76
C THR A 103 9.87 -8.08 -13.26
N MET A 104 10.59 -9.18 -13.43
CA MET A 104 10.23 -10.46 -12.84
C MET A 104 10.68 -10.58 -11.38
N ASP A 105 11.34 -9.56 -10.86
CA ASP A 105 11.73 -9.51 -9.46
C ASP A 105 10.51 -9.58 -8.56
N GLY A 106 10.55 -10.51 -7.63
CA GLY A 106 9.45 -10.73 -6.69
C GLY A 106 8.32 -11.59 -7.20
N ILE A 107 8.38 -12.14 -8.44
CA ILE A 107 7.46 -13.21 -8.83
C ILE A 107 7.66 -14.40 -7.87
N LYS A 108 6.54 -14.96 -7.41
CA LYS A 108 6.45 -16.16 -6.61
C LYS A 108 5.27 -16.95 -7.12
N ASN A 109 5.49 -17.87 -8.03
CA ASN A 109 4.42 -18.67 -8.62
C ASN A 109 4.34 -20.10 -8.08
N THR A 110 5.28 -20.45 -7.19
CA THR A 110 5.29 -21.71 -6.45
C THR A 110 5.67 -21.41 -5.01
N VAL A 111 4.87 -21.85 -4.05
CA VAL A 111 5.17 -21.78 -2.62
C VAL A 111 5.15 -23.18 -2.05
N LYS A 112 6.29 -23.67 -1.57
CA LYS A 112 6.39 -24.95 -0.87
C LYS A 112 6.17 -24.75 0.63
N ILE A 113 5.35 -25.61 1.22
CA ILE A 113 4.98 -25.57 2.63
C ILE A 113 5.77 -26.62 3.38
N TYR A 114 6.47 -26.20 4.44
CA TYR A 114 7.27 -27.06 5.29
C TYR A 114 6.77 -27.02 6.73
N ASP A 115 6.86 -28.16 7.42
CA ASP A 115 6.61 -28.23 8.86
C ASP A 115 7.82 -27.69 9.67
N ASP A 116 7.68 -27.65 11.00
CA ASP A 116 8.72 -27.23 11.94
C ASP A 116 9.96 -28.15 11.97
N LYS A 117 9.84 -29.33 11.38
CA LYS A 117 10.93 -30.35 11.26
C LYS A 117 11.63 -30.28 9.90
N GLY A 118 11.17 -29.41 8.99
CA GLY A 118 11.73 -29.26 7.65
C GLY A 118 11.20 -30.28 6.64
N ASN A 119 10.11 -30.99 6.92
CA ASN A 119 9.48 -31.86 5.93
C ASN A 119 8.51 -31.05 5.07
N GLN A 120 8.51 -31.26 3.76
CA GLN A 120 7.54 -30.67 2.87
C GLN A 120 6.16 -31.30 3.09
N VAL A 121 5.18 -30.49 3.50
CA VAL A 121 3.81 -30.93 3.80
C VAL A 121 2.78 -30.45 2.78
N GLY A 122 3.18 -29.57 1.85
CA GLY A 122 2.31 -29.09 0.79
C GLY A 122 3.03 -28.23 -0.24
N GLU A 123 2.29 -27.86 -1.27
CA GLU A 123 2.72 -26.96 -2.33
C GLU A 123 1.51 -26.22 -2.90
N ILE A 124 1.65 -24.92 -3.13
CA ILE A 124 0.69 -24.09 -3.86
C ILE A 124 1.39 -23.52 -5.07
N LYS A 125 0.77 -23.59 -6.24
CA LYS A 125 1.35 -23.08 -7.48
C LYS A 125 0.28 -22.50 -8.42
N ASP A 126 0.72 -21.60 -9.27
CA ASP A 126 -0.07 -21.07 -10.39
C ASP A 126 0.48 -21.59 -11.71
N ASP A 127 -0.26 -22.51 -12.33
CA ASP A 127 0.20 -23.20 -13.55
C ASP A 127 0.28 -22.24 -14.75
N THR A 128 -0.53 -21.19 -14.78
CA THR A 128 -0.51 -20.20 -15.88
C THR A 128 0.78 -19.39 -15.82
N SER A 129 1.15 -18.90 -14.65
CA SER A 129 2.40 -18.18 -14.43
C SER A 129 3.63 -19.09 -14.67
N LEU A 130 3.56 -20.34 -14.24
CA LEU A 130 4.62 -21.34 -14.47
C LEU A 130 4.88 -21.56 -15.97
N GLN A 131 3.84 -21.71 -16.76
CA GLN A 131 3.97 -21.89 -18.21
C GLN A 131 4.54 -20.67 -18.90
N LYS A 132 4.18 -19.45 -18.41
CA LYS A 132 4.58 -18.19 -19.05
C LYS A 132 5.99 -17.74 -18.67
N PHE A 133 6.37 -17.92 -17.42
CA PHE A 133 7.59 -17.31 -16.86
C PHE A 133 8.61 -18.32 -16.33
N GLY A 134 8.29 -19.61 -16.25
CA GLY A 134 9.09 -20.61 -15.54
C GLY A 134 8.84 -20.60 -14.03
N THR A 135 9.65 -21.36 -13.29
CA THR A 135 9.44 -21.56 -11.85
C THR A 135 10.15 -20.47 -11.02
N PHE A 136 9.37 -19.73 -10.25
CA PHE A 136 9.82 -18.81 -9.21
C PHE A 136 9.29 -19.31 -7.86
N GLN A 137 10.16 -19.97 -7.09
CA GLN A 137 9.78 -20.68 -5.89
C GLN A 137 10.09 -19.86 -4.64
N ASP A 138 9.16 -19.91 -3.67
CA ASP A 138 9.35 -19.47 -2.29
C ASP A 138 8.98 -20.59 -1.30
N VAL A 139 9.24 -20.36 -0.02
CA VAL A 139 9.01 -21.32 1.06
C VAL A 139 8.19 -20.67 2.16
N TYR A 140 7.17 -21.39 2.63
CA TYR A 140 6.41 -21.06 3.83
C TYR A 140 6.63 -22.15 4.88
N THR A 141 6.98 -21.76 6.10
CA THR A 141 7.03 -22.67 7.25
C THR A 141 5.75 -22.55 8.04
N VAL A 142 5.12 -23.67 8.36
CA VAL A 142 3.83 -23.71 9.07
C VAL A 142 3.94 -23.01 10.42
N GLU A 143 3.03 -22.07 10.65
CA GLU A 143 2.87 -21.34 11.91
C GLU A 143 1.66 -21.87 12.69
N LYS A 144 1.78 -21.90 14.02
CA LYS A 144 0.71 -22.41 14.88
C LYS A 144 -0.51 -21.49 14.83
N GLY A 145 -1.68 -22.04 14.47
CA GLY A 145 -2.93 -21.30 14.42
C GLY A 145 -3.23 -20.62 13.08
N VAL A 146 -2.33 -20.73 12.10
CA VAL A 146 -2.51 -20.22 10.73
C VAL A 146 -2.83 -21.37 9.79
N ASP A 147 -3.84 -21.22 8.92
CA ASP A 147 -4.06 -22.19 7.84
C ASP A 147 -2.92 -22.09 6.82
N PRO A 148 -2.07 -23.13 6.69
CA PRO A 148 -0.88 -23.05 5.86
C PRO A 148 -1.19 -22.90 4.37
N THR A 149 -2.34 -23.41 3.92
CA THR A 149 -2.78 -23.31 2.52
C THR A 149 -3.14 -21.88 2.17
N THR A 150 -3.89 -21.20 3.03
CA THR A 150 -4.28 -19.79 2.85
C THR A 150 -3.05 -18.89 2.95
N ALA A 151 -2.18 -19.10 3.93
CA ALA A 151 -0.94 -18.32 4.07
C ALA A 151 -0.04 -18.44 2.84
N ALA A 152 0.24 -19.65 2.37
CA ALA A 152 1.03 -19.89 1.19
C ALA A 152 0.40 -19.30 -0.08
N LYS A 153 -0.94 -19.36 -0.20
CA LYS A 153 -1.67 -18.74 -1.31
C LYS A 153 -1.54 -17.22 -1.33
N ASN A 154 -1.56 -16.58 -0.16
CA ASN A 154 -1.37 -15.13 -0.03
C ASN A 154 0.06 -14.68 -0.36
N MET A 155 1.05 -15.57 -0.33
CA MET A 155 2.42 -15.29 -0.75
C MET A 155 2.60 -15.28 -2.27
N LEU A 156 1.68 -15.87 -3.04
CA LEU A 156 1.81 -15.90 -4.50
C LEU A 156 1.78 -14.48 -5.10
N LYS A 157 2.75 -14.24 -5.98
CA LYS A 157 2.84 -13.07 -6.86
C LYS A 157 3.08 -13.59 -8.28
N VAL A 158 2.01 -13.81 -9.00
CA VAL A 158 2.03 -14.59 -10.26
C VAL A 158 2.35 -13.78 -11.51
N ASN A 159 2.34 -12.46 -11.42
CA ASN A 159 2.61 -11.55 -12.53
C ASN A 159 3.87 -10.70 -12.26
N PRO A 160 4.59 -10.28 -13.33
CA PRO A 160 5.65 -9.28 -13.22
C PRO A 160 5.15 -7.98 -12.59
N THR A 161 6.02 -7.34 -11.85
CA THR A 161 5.76 -5.99 -11.36
C THR A 161 5.96 -5.01 -12.51
N GLN A 162 4.95 -4.20 -12.79
CA GLN A 162 5.05 -3.14 -13.80
C GLN A 162 5.43 -1.83 -13.13
N ASN A 163 6.48 -1.20 -13.66
CA ASN A 163 6.90 0.13 -13.28
C ASN A 163 6.53 1.09 -14.41
N ILE A 164 5.66 2.04 -14.11
CA ILE A 164 5.19 3.05 -15.06
C ILE A 164 5.76 4.37 -14.61
N SER A 165 6.58 4.99 -15.45
CA SER A 165 7.15 6.32 -15.20
C SER A 165 6.66 7.28 -16.28
N LEU A 166 6.30 8.49 -15.87
CA LEU A 166 5.77 9.51 -16.75
C LEU A 166 6.30 10.87 -16.35
N SER A 167 6.79 11.66 -17.35
CA SER A 167 7.10 13.07 -17.17
C SER A 167 6.14 13.94 -17.97
N ALA A 168 5.66 15.01 -17.33
CA ALA A 168 4.65 15.87 -17.90
C ALA A 168 4.81 17.33 -17.47
N ILE A 169 4.04 18.22 -18.13
CA ILE A 169 3.80 19.56 -17.62
C ILE A 169 3.19 19.46 -16.23
N GLY A 170 3.70 20.25 -15.28
CA GLY A 170 3.30 20.15 -13.88
C GLY A 170 1.85 20.50 -13.62
N ASP A 171 1.17 19.67 -12.83
CA ASP A 171 -0.09 19.99 -12.18
C ASP A 171 0.02 19.69 -10.68
N ARG A 172 -0.20 20.71 -9.85
CA ARG A 172 -0.06 20.63 -8.39
C ARG A 172 -1.03 19.67 -7.71
N ASN A 173 -2.06 19.21 -8.43
CA ASN A 173 -3.04 18.27 -7.89
C ASN A 173 -2.62 16.79 -8.12
N CYS A 174 -1.59 16.55 -8.93
CA CYS A 174 -1.04 15.22 -9.15
C CYS A 174 -0.13 14.84 -7.98
N LEU A 175 -0.72 14.38 -6.89
CA LEU A 175 -0.02 14.03 -5.65
C LEU A 175 -0.08 12.53 -5.40
N ASN A 176 0.94 12.01 -4.72
CA ASN A 176 0.98 10.63 -4.25
C ASN A 176 -0.33 10.22 -3.54
N GLY A 177 -0.80 9.02 -3.86
CA GLY A 177 -2.04 8.46 -3.33
C GLY A 177 -3.31 8.88 -4.07
N TYR A 178 -3.23 9.89 -4.95
CA TYR A 178 -4.33 10.27 -5.83
C TYR A 178 -4.31 9.43 -7.11
N SER A 179 -5.41 9.38 -7.81
CA SER A 179 -5.50 8.77 -9.12
C SER A 179 -5.68 9.81 -10.22
N VAL A 180 -5.15 9.51 -11.40
CA VAL A 180 -5.20 10.37 -12.58
C VAL A 180 -5.56 9.55 -13.81
N ALA A 181 -6.29 10.16 -14.75
CA ALA A 181 -6.54 9.58 -16.05
C ALA A 181 -5.29 9.72 -16.93
N VAL A 182 -4.94 8.66 -17.66
CA VAL A 182 -3.81 8.64 -18.61
C VAL A 182 -4.32 8.18 -19.97
N LYS A 183 -3.85 8.84 -21.01
CA LYS A 183 -4.05 8.48 -22.43
C LYS A 183 -2.70 8.65 -23.13
N ASP A 184 -1.96 7.56 -23.28
CA ASP A 184 -0.67 7.54 -23.97
C ASP A 184 -0.60 6.41 -24.98
N ALA A 185 -0.60 6.76 -26.26
CA ALA A 185 -0.63 5.81 -27.36
C ALA A 185 0.69 5.04 -27.51
N ALA A 186 1.81 5.69 -27.18
CA ALA A 186 3.14 5.11 -27.36
C ALA A 186 3.38 3.93 -26.40
N THR A 187 2.91 4.04 -25.18
CA THR A 187 3.03 2.99 -24.15
C THR A 187 1.80 2.10 -24.04
N GLY A 188 0.69 2.49 -24.67
CA GLY A 188 -0.59 1.79 -24.56
C GLY A 188 -1.29 2.03 -23.21
N LEU A 189 -0.91 3.06 -22.46
CA LEU A 189 -1.55 3.43 -21.21
C LEU A 189 -2.88 4.14 -21.45
N TYR A 190 -3.98 3.47 -21.17
CA TYR A 190 -5.32 4.02 -21.29
C TYR A 190 -6.13 3.68 -20.05
N GLY A 191 -6.52 4.69 -19.27
CA GLY A 191 -7.37 4.49 -18.11
C GLY A 191 -6.98 5.30 -16.89
N LYS A 192 -7.43 4.82 -15.74
CA LYS A 192 -7.17 5.42 -14.44
C LYS A 192 -6.00 4.71 -13.77
N TYR A 193 -5.04 5.49 -13.31
CA TYR A 193 -3.84 5.01 -12.61
C TYR A 193 -3.69 5.74 -11.28
N TRP A 194 -3.06 5.08 -10.31
CA TRP A 194 -2.75 5.66 -9.01
C TRP A 194 -1.32 6.22 -9.02
N ILE A 195 -1.14 7.42 -8.50
CA ILE A 195 0.17 8.06 -8.37
C ILE A 195 0.87 7.44 -7.17
N LYS A 196 1.94 6.70 -7.42
CA LYS A 196 2.77 6.03 -6.41
C LYS A 196 3.81 6.98 -5.83
N THR A 197 4.46 7.76 -6.69
CA THR A 197 5.36 8.85 -6.31
C THR A 197 5.15 10.03 -7.21
N ASP A 198 5.38 11.23 -6.68
CA ASP A 198 5.39 12.47 -7.42
C ASP A 198 6.65 13.29 -7.12
N LYS A 199 7.19 13.92 -8.15
CA LYS A 199 8.26 14.90 -8.03
C LYS A 199 7.92 16.11 -8.87
N HIS A 200 7.83 17.26 -8.24
CA HIS A 200 7.50 18.52 -8.87
C HIS A 200 8.71 19.44 -8.93
N THR A 201 9.04 19.96 -10.11
CA THR A 201 10.20 20.79 -10.35
C THR A 201 9.80 22.11 -11.00
N TRP A 202 10.20 23.22 -10.38
CA TRP A 202 10.07 24.57 -10.91
C TRP A 202 11.47 25.11 -11.22
N GLN A 203 11.77 25.26 -12.49
CA GLN A 203 13.09 25.73 -12.93
C GLN A 203 12.98 26.54 -14.20
N GLY A 204 13.63 27.71 -14.26
CA GLY A 204 13.70 28.53 -15.46
C GLY A 204 12.34 28.99 -16.00
N GLY A 205 11.35 29.20 -15.13
CA GLY A 205 9.98 29.55 -15.52
C GLY A 205 9.14 28.38 -16.00
N THR A 206 9.66 27.16 -15.99
CA THR A 206 8.95 25.94 -16.38
C THR A 206 8.57 25.15 -15.14
N TYR A 207 7.35 24.62 -15.13
CA TYR A 207 6.87 23.68 -14.12
C TYR A 207 6.66 22.31 -14.74
N GLN A 208 7.36 21.31 -14.21
CA GLN A 208 7.33 19.92 -14.66
C GLN A 208 7.08 18.99 -13.49
N MET A 209 6.54 17.81 -13.79
CA MET A 209 6.38 16.72 -12.84
C MET A 209 6.88 15.40 -13.41
N GLU A 210 7.40 14.57 -12.53
CA GLU A 210 7.76 13.17 -12.77
C GLU A 210 6.88 12.32 -11.86
N LEU A 211 6.17 11.35 -12.42
CA LEU A 211 5.23 10.49 -11.70
C LEU A 211 5.61 9.04 -11.88
N GLU A 212 5.56 8.26 -10.81
CA GLU A 212 5.45 6.82 -10.91
C GLU A 212 3.99 6.42 -10.70
N LEU A 213 3.47 5.57 -11.56
CA LEU A 213 2.07 5.17 -11.56
C LEU A 213 1.91 3.69 -11.23
N SER A 214 0.76 3.34 -10.67
CA SER A 214 0.35 1.97 -10.35
C SER A 214 -1.05 1.70 -10.89
N PHE A 215 -1.30 0.44 -11.28
CA PHE A 215 -2.63 -0.04 -11.63
C PHE A 215 -3.54 -0.19 -10.41
N GLU A 216 -2.93 -0.41 -9.25
CA GLU A 216 -3.65 -0.66 -8.01
C GLU A 216 -3.58 0.56 -7.09
N GLN A 217 -4.65 0.77 -6.38
CA GLN A 217 -4.69 1.73 -5.28
C GLN A 217 -3.69 1.32 -4.21
N LEU A 218 -2.91 2.27 -3.73
CA LEU A 218 -1.87 2.04 -2.75
C LEU A 218 -2.33 2.42 -1.34
N MET A 219 -1.84 1.70 -0.36
CA MET A 219 -1.91 2.03 1.06
C MET A 219 -0.60 1.57 1.71
N ASP A 220 -0.06 2.37 2.61
CA ASP A 220 1.11 1.97 3.41
C ASP A 220 0.63 1.12 4.60
N GLU A 221 0.50 -0.18 4.37
CA GLU A 221 0.06 -1.14 5.38
C GLU A 221 1.17 -1.39 6.41
N LYS A 222 0.78 -1.47 7.66
CA LYS A 222 1.68 -1.78 8.78
C LYS A 222 1.11 -2.91 9.63
N ASP A 223 1.95 -3.90 9.93
CA ASP A 223 1.59 -5.00 10.81
C ASP A 223 1.88 -4.65 12.27
N ILE A 224 0.83 -4.70 13.07
CA ILE A 224 0.90 -4.54 14.53
C ILE A 224 0.14 -5.70 15.18
N GLU A 225 0.75 -6.32 16.18
CA GLU A 225 0.16 -7.44 16.90
C GLU A 225 -1.17 -7.08 17.57
N THR A 226 -2.16 -7.97 17.44
CA THR A 226 -3.48 -7.86 18.07
C THR A 226 -3.76 -9.11 18.89
N GLU A 227 -4.60 -9.00 19.94
CA GLU A 227 -4.96 -10.17 20.77
C GLU A 227 -5.78 -11.23 20.02
N GLU A 228 -6.29 -10.98 18.83
CA GLU A 228 -6.95 -12.03 18.02
C GLU A 228 -5.95 -13.13 17.61
N ASP A 229 -4.64 -12.82 17.58
CA ASP A 229 -3.57 -13.80 17.34
C ASP A 229 -3.15 -14.56 18.61
N GLY A 230 -3.58 -14.12 19.80
CA GLY A 230 -3.17 -14.65 21.11
C GLY A 230 -4.14 -15.63 21.79
N ASP A 231 -5.40 -15.65 21.41
CA ASP A 231 -6.45 -16.42 22.16
C ASP A 231 -6.67 -17.86 21.64
N LYS A 232 -5.70 -18.40 20.89
CA LYS A 232 -5.65 -19.83 20.56
C LYS A 232 -4.47 -20.49 21.27
N LYS A 233 -4.54 -20.49 22.61
CA LYS A 233 -3.76 -21.41 23.44
C LYS A 233 -4.56 -22.65 23.76
#